data_c63465246406186d234e32f55ff184ac
#
_entry.id   c63465246406186d234e32f55ff184ac
#
_cell.length_a   1.000
_cell.length_b   1.000
_cell.length_c   1.000
_cell.angle_alpha   90.00
_cell.angle_beta   90.00
_cell.angle_gamma   90.00
#
_symmetry.space_group_name_H-M   'P 1'
#
loop_
_entity.id
_entity.type
_entity.pdbx_description
1 polymer ?
#
loop_
_entity_poly.entity_id
_entity_poly.type
_entity_poly.pdbx_seq_one_letter_code
_entity_poly.pdbx_strand_id
1 'polypeptide(L)'
;MVEGFAQAGADVAIVARHLEPCQALADEIEQTTGGRALPYACHVGHWDGLSALVEEVYRDFGRVDVLVNNAGMSPRYERVEDVSEDLFDKVVGVNLKGPFRLAALVGSRMAASGGGSIINISSTGAVRPRADIIPYAAAKAGLNAITVGFAHAFGPTVRCNAIMAGTFLTDVSKSWDPEVFARRAQTFALKRGGQPEEIVGAALYLASDASSFTTGTIVTVDGGQP
;
A
#
# COMPACT_ATOMS: atom_id res chain seq x y z
N MET A 1 -2.14 4.65 -8.42
CA MET A 1 -3.11 4.96 -7.32
C MET A 1 -3.16 6.45 -7.03
N VAL A 2 -2.03 7.16 -6.81
CA VAL A 2 -2.03 8.61 -6.56
C VAL A 2 -2.83 9.36 -7.62
N GLU A 3 -2.51 9.19 -8.89
CA GLU A 3 -3.23 9.79 -10.03
C GLU A 3 -4.72 9.45 -10.03
N GLY A 4 -5.08 8.19 -9.76
CA GLY A 4 -6.47 7.76 -9.72
C GLY A 4 -7.28 8.43 -8.60
N PHE A 5 -6.67 8.68 -7.43
CA PHE A 5 -7.31 9.47 -6.37
C PHE A 5 -7.45 10.94 -6.75
N ALA A 6 -6.42 11.55 -7.34
CA ALA A 6 -6.47 12.93 -7.83
C ALA A 6 -7.55 13.11 -8.92
N GLN A 7 -7.63 12.18 -9.88
CA GLN A 7 -8.69 12.17 -10.90
C GLN A 7 -10.10 12.00 -10.32
N ALA A 8 -10.21 11.35 -9.16
CA ALA A 8 -11.46 11.26 -8.41
C ALA A 8 -11.77 12.50 -7.54
N GLY A 9 -10.92 13.54 -7.62
CA GLY A 9 -11.11 14.82 -6.94
C GLY A 9 -10.51 14.91 -5.53
N ALA A 10 -9.62 13.99 -5.15
CA ALA A 10 -8.93 14.06 -3.87
C ALA A 10 -7.71 14.98 -3.94
N ASP A 11 -7.48 15.75 -2.86
CA ASP A 11 -6.17 16.32 -2.57
C ASP A 11 -5.23 15.21 -2.12
N VAL A 12 -3.98 15.18 -2.59
CA VAL A 12 -3.09 14.05 -2.38
C VAL A 12 -1.75 14.43 -1.75
N ALA A 13 -1.38 13.72 -0.69
CA ALA A 13 -0.03 13.72 -0.12
C ALA A 13 0.76 12.56 -0.75
N ILE A 14 1.81 12.88 -1.51
CA ILE A 14 2.65 11.91 -2.22
C ILE A 14 3.89 11.64 -1.40
N VAL A 15 4.02 10.43 -0.87
CA VAL A 15 5.12 10.06 0.02
C VAL A 15 6.01 9.01 -0.61
N ALA A 16 7.30 9.31 -0.79
CA ALA A 16 8.32 8.34 -1.18
C ALA A 16 9.69 8.70 -0.57
N ARG A 17 10.70 7.83 -0.79
CA ARG A 17 12.05 8.03 -0.24
C ARG A 17 12.78 9.25 -0.80
N HIS A 18 12.48 9.61 -2.05
CA HIS A 18 13.10 10.72 -2.77
C HIS A 18 12.05 11.76 -3.10
N LEU A 19 12.38 13.03 -2.84
CA LEU A 19 11.45 14.13 -3.04
C LEU A 19 11.18 14.43 -4.52
N GLU A 20 12.24 14.37 -5.34
CA GLU A 20 12.18 14.76 -6.76
C GLU A 20 11.09 14.01 -7.57
N PRO A 21 10.98 12.66 -7.50
CA PRO A 21 9.90 11.96 -8.20
C PRO A 21 8.50 12.31 -7.66
N CYS A 22 8.39 12.61 -6.35
CA CYS A 22 7.12 13.03 -5.75
C CYS A 22 6.72 14.42 -6.25
N GLN A 23 7.69 15.33 -6.38
CA GLN A 23 7.46 16.68 -6.90
C GLN A 23 7.02 16.63 -8.36
N ALA A 24 7.74 15.88 -9.20
CA ALA A 24 7.36 15.73 -10.60
C ALA A 24 5.93 15.21 -10.77
N LEU A 25 5.54 14.22 -9.97
CA LEU A 25 4.17 13.68 -9.99
C LEU A 25 3.16 14.68 -9.43
N ALA A 26 3.52 15.47 -8.42
CA ALA A 26 2.65 16.53 -7.89
C ALA A 26 2.35 17.59 -8.94
N ASP A 27 3.41 18.07 -9.63
CA ASP A 27 3.29 19.06 -10.71
C ASP A 27 2.40 18.54 -11.86
N GLU A 28 2.56 17.27 -12.24
CA GLU A 28 1.72 16.62 -13.25
C GLU A 28 0.25 16.54 -12.84
N ILE A 29 -0.03 16.17 -11.59
CA ILE A 29 -1.39 16.10 -11.06
C ILE A 29 -2.04 17.49 -11.05
N GLU A 30 -1.35 18.51 -10.57
CA GLU A 30 -1.88 19.88 -10.56
C GLU A 30 -2.21 20.36 -11.97
N GLN A 31 -1.35 20.06 -12.97
CA GLN A 31 -1.58 20.42 -14.35
C GLN A 31 -2.74 19.67 -15.01
N THR A 32 -2.92 18.39 -14.69
CA THR A 32 -3.89 17.52 -15.38
C THR A 32 -5.26 17.51 -14.72
N THR A 33 -5.33 17.68 -13.40
CA THR A 33 -6.59 17.60 -12.64
C THR A 33 -7.03 18.93 -12.02
N GLY A 34 -6.09 19.88 -11.87
CA GLY A 34 -6.33 21.11 -11.09
C GLY A 34 -6.46 20.86 -9.57
N GLY A 35 -6.28 19.62 -9.11
CA GLY A 35 -6.31 19.25 -7.71
C GLY A 35 -5.00 19.58 -6.99
N ARG A 36 -5.04 19.59 -5.67
CA ARG A 36 -3.86 19.86 -4.83
C ARG A 36 -3.05 18.59 -4.62
N ALA A 37 -1.75 18.64 -4.92
CA ALA A 37 -0.80 17.56 -4.68
C ALA A 37 0.45 18.07 -3.99
N LEU A 38 0.84 17.47 -2.86
CA LEU A 38 2.06 17.88 -2.14
C LEU A 38 3.02 16.69 -1.96
N PRO A 39 4.31 16.89 -2.26
CA PRO A 39 5.34 15.87 -2.15
C PRO A 39 5.98 15.85 -0.75
N TYR A 40 6.26 14.66 -0.24
CA TYR A 40 6.97 14.44 1.03
C TYR A 40 8.04 13.36 0.85
N ALA A 41 9.26 13.63 1.35
CA ALA A 41 10.33 12.66 1.39
C ALA A 41 10.31 11.91 2.73
N CYS A 42 10.02 10.61 2.72
CA CYS A 42 10.06 9.79 3.93
C CYS A 42 10.32 8.32 3.58
N HIS A 43 11.23 7.69 4.35
CA HIS A 43 11.42 6.24 4.30
C HIS A 43 10.51 5.56 5.32
N VAL A 44 9.42 4.96 4.87
CA VAL A 44 8.38 4.40 5.76
C VAL A 44 8.86 3.29 6.70
N GLY A 45 10.01 2.67 6.43
CA GLY A 45 10.64 1.72 7.33
C GLY A 45 11.36 2.35 8.54
N HIS A 46 11.53 3.67 8.56
CA HIS A 46 12.18 4.40 9.65
C HIS A 46 11.13 4.94 10.62
N TRP A 47 10.91 4.23 11.70
CA TRP A 47 9.85 4.47 12.69
C TRP A 47 9.78 5.91 13.22
N ASP A 48 10.94 6.47 13.58
CA ASP A 48 11.02 7.79 14.24
C ASP A 48 10.64 8.94 13.30
N GLY A 49 10.91 8.82 11.99
CA GLY A 49 10.56 9.83 11.00
C GLY A 49 9.06 9.92 10.69
N LEU A 50 8.29 8.87 10.99
CA LEU A 50 6.87 8.82 10.61
C LEU A 50 6.00 9.80 11.40
N SER A 51 6.36 10.11 12.65
CA SER A 51 5.65 11.12 13.43
C SER A 51 5.76 12.51 12.82
N ALA A 52 6.97 12.90 12.41
CA ALA A 52 7.20 14.19 11.75
C ALA A 52 6.43 14.28 10.42
N LEU A 53 6.48 13.23 9.59
CA LEU A 53 5.70 13.17 8.36
C LEU A 53 4.20 13.40 8.62
N VAL A 54 3.62 12.72 9.61
CA VAL A 54 2.19 12.88 9.92
C VAL A 54 1.89 14.31 10.38
N GLU A 55 2.74 14.93 11.22
CA GLU A 55 2.56 16.33 11.62
C GLU A 55 2.58 17.28 10.41
N GLU A 56 3.52 17.09 9.49
CA GLU A 56 3.63 17.92 8.28
C GLU A 56 2.37 17.77 7.40
N VAL A 57 1.91 16.56 7.13
CA VAL A 57 0.70 16.34 6.34
C VAL A 57 -0.53 16.97 7.00
N TYR A 58 -0.71 16.81 8.31
CA TYR A 58 -1.83 17.43 9.02
C TYR A 58 -1.74 18.96 9.08
N ARG A 59 -0.53 19.54 9.19
CA ARG A 59 -0.32 20.99 9.10
C ARG A 59 -0.74 21.51 7.73
N ASP A 60 -0.39 20.81 6.67
CA ASP A 60 -0.60 21.27 5.30
C ASP A 60 -2.03 21.02 4.80
N PHE A 61 -2.65 19.89 5.13
CA PHE A 61 -4.00 19.54 4.67
C PHE A 61 -5.11 19.71 5.73
N GLY A 62 -4.75 19.85 7.01
CA GLY A 62 -5.70 19.97 8.12
C GLY A 62 -6.31 18.63 8.56
N ARG A 63 -6.50 17.68 7.64
CA ARG A 63 -7.05 16.34 7.90
C ARG A 63 -6.50 15.29 6.93
N VAL A 64 -6.70 14.05 7.28
CA VAL A 64 -6.49 12.90 6.38
C VAL A 64 -7.77 12.06 6.40
N ASP A 65 -8.41 11.89 5.25
CA ASP A 65 -9.62 11.08 5.11
C ASP A 65 -9.30 9.64 4.71
N VAL A 66 -8.22 9.47 3.93
CA VAL A 66 -7.78 8.16 3.44
C VAL A 66 -6.28 8.01 3.62
N LEU A 67 -5.86 6.92 4.27
CA LEU A 67 -4.46 6.49 4.33
C LEU A 67 -4.27 5.25 3.47
N VAL A 68 -3.39 5.32 2.47
CA VAL A 68 -3.01 4.15 1.65
C VAL A 68 -1.58 3.75 1.97
N ASN A 69 -1.40 2.64 2.67
CA ASN A 69 -0.11 2.01 2.92
C ASN A 69 0.30 1.14 1.72
N ASN A 70 0.88 1.77 0.70
CA ASN A 70 1.27 1.12 -0.55
C ASN A 70 2.75 0.77 -0.63
N ALA A 71 3.62 1.51 0.05
CA ALA A 71 5.05 1.27 0.00
C ALA A 71 5.40 -0.18 0.36
N GLY A 72 6.29 -0.80 -0.40
CA GLY A 72 6.69 -2.17 -0.17
C GLY A 72 8.00 -2.52 -0.86
N MET A 73 8.65 -3.57 -0.40
CA MET A 73 9.82 -4.16 -1.04
C MET A 73 9.80 -5.68 -0.89
N SER A 74 10.22 -6.38 -1.93
CA SER A 74 10.27 -7.85 -1.98
C SER A 74 11.57 -8.32 -2.64
N PRO A 75 12.72 -8.13 -1.98
CA PRO A 75 13.97 -8.64 -2.48
C PRO A 75 13.95 -10.17 -2.50
N ARG A 76 14.54 -10.75 -3.54
CA ARG A 76 14.70 -12.20 -3.67
C ARG A 76 16.08 -12.63 -3.17
N TYR A 77 16.16 -13.86 -2.74
CA TYR A 77 17.41 -14.54 -2.38
C TYR A 77 17.40 -15.96 -2.96
N GLU A 78 18.56 -16.55 -3.13
CA GLU A 78 18.69 -17.90 -3.70
C GLU A 78 18.50 -18.99 -2.64
N ARG A 79 19.07 -18.80 -1.46
CA ARG A 79 19.07 -19.76 -0.35
C ARG A 79 18.52 -19.09 0.91
N VAL A 80 17.72 -19.81 1.69
CA VAL A 80 17.07 -19.27 2.90
C VAL A 80 18.12 -18.83 3.93
N GLU A 81 19.21 -19.56 4.05
CA GLU A 81 20.31 -19.25 4.98
C GLU A 81 21.12 -17.99 4.60
N ASP A 82 20.96 -17.48 3.37
CA ASP A 82 21.61 -16.23 2.93
C ASP A 82 20.81 -14.97 3.33
N VAL A 83 19.63 -15.15 3.92
CA VAL A 83 18.86 -14.03 4.44
C VAL A 83 19.53 -13.45 5.67
N SER A 84 20.14 -12.27 5.52
CA SER A 84 20.74 -11.55 6.64
C SER A 84 19.70 -10.92 7.54
N GLU A 85 20.05 -10.66 8.81
CA GLU A 85 19.22 -9.90 9.74
C GLU A 85 18.86 -8.53 9.18
N ASP A 86 19.82 -7.81 8.57
CA ASP A 86 19.60 -6.51 7.93
C ASP A 86 18.56 -6.59 6.79
N LEU A 87 18.61 -7.62 5.95
CA LEU A 87 17.62 -7.84 4.90
C LEU A 87 16.23 -8.11 5.51
N PHE A 88 16.18 -8.99 6.51
CA PHE A 88 14.94 -9.33 7.23
C PHE A 88 14.30 -8.07 7.85
N ASP A 89 15.09 -7.29 8.60
CA ASP A 89 14.65 -6.09 9.29
C ASP A 89 14.17 -5.00 8.32
N LYS A 90 14.87 -4.78 7.21
CA LYS A 90 14.45 -3.86 6.16
C LYS A 90 13.11 -4.26 5.55
N VAL A 91 12.93 -5.55 5.26
CA VAL A 91 11.67 -6.05 4.69
C VAL A 91 10.52 -5.90 5.68
N VAL A 92 10.69 -6.28 6.93
CA VAL A 92 9.68 -6.12 7.99
C VAL A 92 9.44 -4.64 8.28
N GLY A 93 10.49 -3.84 8.30
CA GLY A 93 10.41 -2.39 8.49
C GLY A 93 9.45 -1.71 7.51
N VAL A 94 9.66 -1.95 6.23
CA VAL A 94 8.86 -1.32 5.16
C VAL A 94 7.47 -1.93 5.02
N ASN A 95 7.35 -3.26 5.08
CA ASN A 95 6.09 -3.94 4.73
C ASN A 95 5.13 -4.14 5.91
N LEU A 96 5.60 -3.98 7.16
CA LEU A 96 4.78 -4.22 8.36
C LEU A 96 4.91 -3.10 9.40
N LYS A 97 6.13 -2.79 9.91
CA LYS A 97 6.32 -1.80 10.98
C LYS A 97 5.89 -0.40 10.58
N GLY A 98 6.27 0.05 9.37
CA GLY A 98 5.88 1.35 8.83
C GLY A 98 4.36 1.50 8.66
N PRO A 99 3.69 0.60 7.94
CA PRO A 99 2.23 0.57 7.84
C PRO A 99 1.52 0.55 9.19
N PHE A 100 2.01 -0.25 10.16
CA PHE A 100 1.48 -0.27 11.52
C PHE A 100 1.58 1.11 12.17
N ARG A 101 2.76 1.74 12.12
CA ARG A 101 2.99 3.05 12.74
C ARG A 101 2.14 4.14 12.12
N LEU A 102 2.06 4.21 10.79
CA LEU A 102 1.23 5.16 10.08
C LEU A 102 -0.25 4.95 10.38
N ALA A 103 -0.74 3.70 10.35
CA ALA A 103 -2.12 3.39 10.71
C ALA A 103 -2.45 3.78 12.16
N ALA A 104 -1.53 3.55 13.10
CA ALA A 104 -1.72 3.94 14.50
C ALA A 104 -1.81 5.47 14.67
N LEU A 105 -0.90 6.22 14.05
CA LEU A 105 -0.84 7.68 14.17
C LEU A 105 -2.03 8.36 13.47
N VAL A 106 -2.29 7.98 12.21
CA VAL A 106 -3.34 8.58 11.39
C VAL A 106 -4.72 8.10 11.83
N GLY A 107 -4.87 6.79 12.08
CA GLY A 107 -6.15 6.21 12.51
C GLY A 107 -6.66 6.78 13.84
N SER A 108 -5.76 7.04 14.81
CA SER A 108 -6.14 7.71 16.06
C SER A 108 -6.66 9.13 15.81
N ARG A 109 -6.05 9.88 14.91
CA ARG A 109 -6.50 11.24 14.54
C ARG A 109 -7.81 11.21 13.74
N MET A 110 -7.94 10.28 12.79
CA MET A 110 -9.19 10.05 12.06
C MET A 110 -10.34 9.76 13.03
N ALA A 111 -10.13 8.84 13.98
CA ALA A 111 -11.17 8.48 14.98
C ALA A 111 -11.61 9.67 15.82
N ALA A 112 -10.71 10.61 16.12
CA ALA A 112 -11.00 11.82 16.90
C ALA A 112 -11.63 12.95 16.05
N SER A 113 -11.55 12.90 14.72
CA SER A 113 -11.91 14.01 13.83
C SER A 113 -12.96 13.68 12.75
N GLY A 114 -13.83 12.71 13.02
CA GLY A 114 -14.96 12.40 12.14
C GLY A 114 -14.82 11.15 11.29
N GLY A 115 -13.73 10.39 11.45
CA GLY A 115 -13.56 9.10 10.78
C GLY A 115 -12.68 9.14 9.55
N GLY A 116 -12.59 7.98 8.87
CA GLY A 116 -11.77 7.84 7.67
C GLY A 116 -11.64 6.39 7.20
N SER A 117 -10.75 6.17 6.24
CA SER A 117 -10.45 4.85 5.68
C SER A 117 -8.95 4.58 5.62
N ILE A 118 -8.52 3.43 6.14
CA ILE A 118 -7.15 2.93 6.04
C ILE A 118 -7.15 1.77 5.06
N ILE A 119 -6.28 1.83 4.05
CA ILE A 119 -6.14 0.82 3.00
C ILE A 119 -4.70 0.31 3.00
N ASN A 120 -4.52 -0.96 3.31
CA ASN A 120 -3.22 -1.62 3.31
C ASN A 120 -3.05 -2.43 2.01
N ILE A 121 -1.96 -2.22 1.28
CA ILE A 121 -1.65 -3.03 0.10
C ILE A 121 -0.87 -4.26 0.52
N SER A 122 -1.60 -5.37 0.58
CA SER A 122 -1.09 -6.71 0.87
C SER A 122 -0.69 -7.43 -0.43
N SER A 123 -0.48 -8.73 -0.36
CA SER A 123 -0.03 -9.54 -1.49
C SER A 123 -0.60 -10.96 -1.39
N THR A 124 -0.81 -11.61 -2.53
CA THR A 124 -1.07 -13.07 -2.57
C THR A 124 0.04 -13.88 -1.90
N GLY A 125 1.26 -13.35 -1.83
CA GLY A 125 2.35 -13.92 -1.04
C GLY A 125 2.07 -14.07 0.45
N ALA A 126 1.12 -13.32 1.01
CA ALA A 126 0.68 -13.44 2.40
C ALA A 126 0.00 -14.79 2.71
N VAL A 127 -0.66 -15.39 1.73
CA VAL A 127 -1.42 -16.65 1.87
C VAL A 127 -0.85 -17.79 1.01
N ARG A 128 -0.02 -17.46 0.03
CA ARG A 128 0.69 -18.41 -0.86
C ARG A 128 2.18 -18.04 -0.90
N PRO A 129 2.91 -18.25 0.22
CA PRO A 129 4.32 -17.86 0.32
C PRO A 129 5.20 -18.68 -0.63
N ARG A 130 6.19 -18.01 -1.21
CA ARG A 130 7.22 -18.67 -2.03
C ARG A 130 8.52 -18.72 -1.24
N ALA A 131 9.34 -19.72 -1.51
CA ALA A 131 10.61 -19.94 -0.80
C ALA A 131 11.62 -18.78 -0.95
N ASP A 132 11.56 -18.05 -2.07
CA ASP A 132 12.46 -16.94 -2.39
C ASP A 132 12.04 -15.56 -1.81
N ILE A 133 10.95 -15.50 -1.01
CA ILE A 133 10.40 -14.25 -0.44
C ILE A 133 9.79 -14.45 0.96
N ILE A 134 10.27 -15.37 1.78
CA ILE A 134 9.65 -15.71 3.09
C ILE A 134 9.51 -14.48 4.01
N PRO A 135 10.54 -13.62 4.23
CA PRO A 135 10.37 -12.43 5.07
C PRO A 135 9.27 -11.48 4.57
N TYR A 136 9.18 -11.29 3.25
CA TYR A 136 8.11 -10.49 2.65
C TYR A 136 6.73 -11.11 2.87
N ALA A 137 6.60 -12.41 2.63
CA ALA A 137 5.35 -13.14 2.82
C ALA A 137 4.87 -13.05 4.27
N ALA A 138 5.79 -13.24 5.24
CA ALA A 138 5.51 -13.10 6.66
C ALA A 138 5.06 -11.68 7.03
N ALA A 139 5.74 -10.65 6.51
CA ALA A 139 5.37 -9.25 6.73
C ALA A 139 3.98 -8.93 6.15
N LYS A 140 3.64 -9.43 4.95
CA LYS A 140 2.31 -9.22 4.34
C LYS A 140 1.21 -10.03 5.02
N ALA A 141 1.52 -11.21 5.57
CA ALA A 141 0.58 -11.95 6.44
C ALA A 141 0.32 -11.17 7.75
N GLY A 142 1.36 -10.62 8.37
CA GLY A 142 1.25 -9.71 9.50
C GLY A 142 0.42 -8.46 9.18
N LEU A 143 0.59 -7.90 7.97
CA LEU A 143 -0.19 -6.76 7.50
C LEU A 143 -1.69 -7.08 7.41
N ASN A 144 -2.06 -8.29 6.95
CA ASN A 144 -3.45 -8.75 6.97
C ASN A 144 -4.00 -8.82 8.41
N ALA A 145 -3.21 -9.37 9.35
CA ALA A 145 -3.61 -9.48 10.75
C ALA A 145 -3.83 -8.10 11.40
N ILE A 146 -2.89 -7.14 11.21
CA ILE A 146 -3.05 -5.79 11.77
C ILE A 146 -4.19 -5.02 11.12
N THR A 147 -4.55 -5.30 9.87
CA THR A 147 -5.72 -4.72 9.20
C THR A 147 -7.00 -5.03 9.97
N VAL A 148 -7.20 -6.30 10.33
CA VAL A 148 -8.34 -6.72 11.16
C VAL A 148 -8.27 -6.09 12.56
N GLY A 149 -7.09 -6.09 13.18
CA GLY A 149 -6.89 -5.48 14.50
C GLY A 149 -7.25 -3.99 14.51
N PHE A 150 -6.82 -3.21 13.51
CA PHE A 150 -7.15 -1.79 13.42
C PHE A 150 -8.62 -1.52 13.10
N ALA A 151 -9.29 -2.39 12.34
CA ALA A 151 -10.73 -2.29 12.13
C ALA A 151 -11.51 -2.35 13.45
N HIS A 152 -11.09 -3.20 14.38
CA HIS A 152 -11.69 -3.26 15.72
C HIS A 152 -11.23 -2.10 16.63
N ALA A 153 -9.97 -1.68 16.53
CA ALA A 153 -9.43 -0.64 17.40
C ALA A 153 -10.01 0.76 17.09
N PHE A 154 -10.31 1.05 15.84
CA PHE A 154 -10.76 2.37 15.40
C PHE A 154 -12.23 2.43 14.98
N GLY A 155 -12.92 1.30 14.96
CA GLY A 155 -14.38 1.29 14.78
C GLY A 155 -15.10 2.03 15.90
N PRO A 156 -16.29 2.60 15.65
CA PRO A 156 -17.08 2.52 14.41
C PRO A 156 -16.74 3.62 13.38
N THR A 157 -15.85 4.56 13.67
CA THR A 157 -15.64 5.76 12.83
C THR A 157 -14.60 5.58 11.73
N VAL A 158 -13.61 4.70 11.92
CA VAL A 158 -12.57 4.46 10.91
C VAL A 158 -12.67 3.02 10.41
N ARG A 159 -12.71 2.88 9.09
CA ARG A 159 -12.62 1.57 8.43
C ARG A 159 -11.16 1.24 8.13
N CYS A 160 -10.77 0.00 8.30
CA CYS A 160 -9.44 -0.48 7.94
C CYS A 160 -9.55 -1.76 7.12
N ASN A 161 -9.06 -1.75 5.89
CA ASN A 161 -9.16 -2.86 4.95
C ASN A 161 -7.82 -3.09 4.24
N ALA A 162 -7.66 -4.25 3.61
CA ALA A 162 -6.51 -4.51 2.76
C ALA A 162 -6.93 -4.91 1.34
N ILE A 163 -6.09 -4.57 0.37
CA ILE A 163 -6.15 -5.11 -0.99
C ILE A 163 -5.01 -6.13 -1.11
N MET A 164 -5.35 -7.39 -1.27
CA MET A 164 -4.40 -8.46 -1.52
C MET A 164 -4.13 -8.52 -3.03
N ALA A 165 -3.06 -7.82 -3.44
CA ALA A 165 -2.68 -7.72 -4.83
C ALA A 165 -2.00 -9.00 -5.32
N GLY A 166 -2.35 -9.41 -6.52
CA GLY A 166 -1.65 -10.43 -7.28
C GLY A 166 -0.43 -9.88 -8.01
N THR A 167 -0.20 -10.42 -9.20
CA THR A 167 0.91 -10.02 -10.05
C THR A 167 0.50 -8.86 -10.96
N PHE A 168 1.01 -7.65 -10.66
CA PHE A 168 0.82 -6.45 -11.46
C PHE A 168 2.11 -6.10 -12.22
N LEU A 169 1.95 -5.56 -13.45
CA LEU A 169 3.04 -5.14 -14.33
C LEU A 169 3.52 -3.73 -13.95
N THR A 170 4.29 -3.65 -12.88
CA THR A 170 4.92 -2.42 -12.37
C THR A 170 6.40 -2.38 -12.75
N ASP A 171 7.13 -1.35 -12.33
CA ASP A 171 8.58 -1.26 -12.57
C ASP A 171 9.36 -2.50 -12.07
N VAL A 172 8.91 -3.15 -11.01
CA VAL A 172 9.50 -4.40 -10.52
C VAL A 172 9.40 -5.51 -11.58
N SER A 173 8.34 -5.53 -12.39
CA SER A 173 8.16 -6.54 -13.43
C SER A 173 9.15 -6.43 -14.58
N LYS A 174 9.80 -5.27 -14.78
CA LYS A 174 10.83 -5.06 -15.81
C LYS A 174 12.07 -5.94 -15.62
N SER A 175 12.30 -6.43 -14.40
CA SER A 175 13.39 -7.35 -14.05
C SER A 175 13.02 -8.83 -14.22
N TRP A 176 11.79 -9.17 -14.60
CA TRP A 176 11.35 -10.56 -14.73
C TRP A 176 11.74 -11.13 -16.10
N ASP A 177 12.02 -12.43 -16.15
CA ASP A 177 12.16 -13.16 -17.40
C ASP A 177 10.79 -13.23 -18.10
N PRO A 178 10.67 -12.67 -19.33
CA PRO A 178 9.39 -12.59 -20.03
C PRO A 178 8.77 -13.96 -20.34
N GLU A 179 9.59 -14.97 -20.67
CA GLU A 179 9.08 -16.31 -21.00
C GLU A 179 8.61 -17.05 -19.74
N VAL A 180 9.34 -16.92 -18.63
CA VAL A 180 8.95 -17.48 -17.34
C VAL A 180 7.64 -16.82 -16.88
N PHE A 181 7.54 -15.51 -17.02
CA PHE A 181 6.32 -14.80 -16.68
C PHE A 181 5.14 -15.22 -17.58
N ALA A 182 5.33 -15.28 -18.89
CA ALA A 182 4.28 -15.68 -19.84
C ALA A 182 3.72 -17.08 -19.52
N ARG A 183 4.59 -18.06 -19.24
CA ARG A 183 4.17 -19.42 -18.81
C ARG A 183 3.36 -19.36 -17.51
N ARG A 184 3.83 -18.59 -16.52
CA ARG A 184 3.14 -18.43 -15.24
C ARG A 184 1.77 -17.74 -15.42
N ALA A 185 1.69 -16.72 -16.24
CA ALA A 185 0.44 -16.01 -16.50
C ALA A 185 -0.66 -16.92 -17.10
N GLN A 186 -0.30 -17.96 -17.86
CA GLN A 186 -1.26 -18.95 -18.37
C GLN A 186 -1.95 -19.77 -17.26
N THR A 187 -1.41 -19.80 -16.05
CA THR A 187 -2.06 -20.44 -14.90
C THR A 187 -3.12 -19.55 -14.22
N PHE A 188 -3.10 -18.24 -14.47
CA PHE A 188 -4.09 -17.31 -13.91
C PHE A 188 -5.43 -17.45 -14.65
N ALA A 189 -6.56 -17.20 -13.98
CA ALA A 189 -7.86 -17.26 -14.65
C ALA A 189 -7.95 -16.24 -15.80
N LEU A 190 -7.43 -15.01 -15.60
CA LEU A 190 -7.40 -13.98 -16.64
C LEU A 190 -6.23 -14.10 -17.63
N LYS A 191 -5.35 -15.11 -17.50
CA LYS A 191 -4.25 -15.42 -18.41
C LYS A 191 -3.23 -14.29 -18.64
N ARG A 192 -3.16 -13.29 -17.75
CA ARG A 192 -2.25 -12.15 -17.84
C ARG A 192 -1.90 -11.58 -16.47
N GLY A 193 -0.89 -10.74 -16.41
CA GLY A 193 -0.68 -9.82 -15.27
C GLY A 193 -1.70 -8.68 -15.29
N GLY A 194 -1.96 -8.11 -14.14
CA GLY A 194 -2.76 -6.89 -14.01
C GLY A 194 -1.96 -5.65 -14.42
N GLN A 195 -2.63 -4.67 -15.01
CA GLN A 195 -2.06 -3.34 -15.20
C GLN A 195 -2.15 -2.55 -13.90
N PRO A 196 -1.21 -1.63 -13.60
CA PRO A 196 -1.23 -0.85 -12.36
C PRO A 196 -2.54 -0.09 -12.10
N GLU A 197 -3.24 0.33 -13.16
CA GLU A 197 -4.50 1.06 -13.10
C GLU A 197 -5.66 0.18 -12.62
N GLU A 198 -5.59 -1.13 -12.83
CA GLU A 198 -6.68 -2.07 -12.50
C GLU A 198 -6.88 -2.26 -10.99
N ILE A 199 -5.92 -1.84 -10.15
CA ILE A 199 -6.09 -1.85 -8.68
C ILE A 199 -6.84 -0.62 -8.17
N VAL A 200 -6.91 0.46 -8.98
CA VAL A 200 -7.43 1.77 -8.55
C VAL A 200 -8.90 1.67 -8.18
N GLY A 201 -9.70 0.94 -8.96
CA GLY A 201 -11.13 0.78 -8.67
C GLY A 201 -11.40 0.17 -7.29
N ALA A 202 -10.63 -0.83 -6.88
CA ALA A 202 -10.73 -1.43 -5.54
C ALA A 202 -10.30 -0.44 -4.45
N ALA A 203 -9.26 0.36 -4.69
CA ALA A 203 -8.80 1.37 -3.75
C ALA A 203 -9.85 2.49 -3.58
N LEU A 204 -10.44 2.99 -4.67
CA LEU A 204 -11.51 4.00 -4.63
C LEU A 204 -12.78 3.47 -3.94
N TYR A 205 -13.16 2.20 -4.19
CA TYR A 205 -14.26 1.56 -3.46
C TYR A 205 -14.01 1.60 -1.96
N LEU A 206 -12.84 1.15 -1.51
CA LEU A 206 -12.50 1.11 -0.08
C LEU A 206 -12.32 2.51 0.53
N ALA A 207 -11.97 3.51 -0.25
CA ALA A 207 -11.84 4.90 0.19
C ALA A 207 -13.19 5.59 0.38
N SER A 208 -14.20 5.24 -0.41
CA SER A 208 -15.47 5.95 -0.50
C SER A 208 -16.57 5.38 0.42
N ASP A 209 -17.69 6.09 0.52
CA ASP A 209 -18.89 5.66 1.24
C ASP A 209 -19.57 4.42 0.64
N ALA A 210 -19.24 4.05 -0.62
CA ALA A 210 -19.66 2.78 -1.20
C ALA A 210 -19.21 1.56 -0.38
N SER A 211 -18.18 1.71 0.46
CA SER A 211 -17.68 0.69 1.38
C SER A 211 -18.00 0.96 2.86
N SER A 212 -19.04 1.76 3.14
CA SER A 212 -19.42 2.17 4.52
C SER A 212 -19.68 1.02 5.49
N PHE A 213 -20.04 -0.18 4.98
CA PHE A 213 -20.23 -1.40 5.76
C PHE A 213 -19.12 -2.43 5.55
N THR A 214 -17.93 -1.98 5.07
CA THR A 214 -16.78 -2.84 4.76
C THR A 214 -15.58 -2.43 5.62
N THR A 215 -15.25 -3.23 6.64
CA THR A 215 -14.07 -3.06 7.48
C THR A 215 -13.52 -4.41 7.93
N GLY A 216 -12.20 -4.50 8.17
CA GLY A 216 -11.52 -5.73 8.53
C GLY A 216 -11.41 -6.75 7.39
N THR A 217 -11.73 -6.38 6.14
CA THR A 217 -11.67 -7.30 5.01
C THR A 217 -10.35 -7.24 4.26
N ILE A 218 -10.04 -8.35 3.59
CA ILE A 218 -8.92 -8.47 2.65
C ILE A 218 -9.52 -8.77 1.27
N VAL A 219 -9.60 -7.74 0.43
CA VAL A 219 -10.12 -7.83 -0.93
C VAL A 219 -9.04 -8.35 -1.87
N THR A 220 -9.28 -9.47 -2.52
CA THR A 220 -8.31 -10.06 -3.47
C THR A 220 -8.50 -9.45 -4.86
N VAL A 221 -7.39 -8.94 -5.42
CA VAL A 221 -7.32 -8.40 -6.79
C VAL A 221 -6.10 -9.03 -7.46
N ASP A 222 -6.26 -10.20 -8.07
CA ASP A 222 -5.13 -11.02 -8.52
C ASP A 222 -5.32 -11.70 -9.89
N GLY A 223 -6.41 -11.42 -10.60
CA GLY A 223 -6.71 -12.05 -11.88
C GLY A 223 -6.99 -13.56 -11.78
N GLY A 224 -7.36 -14.06 -10.60
CA GLY A 224 -7.56 -15.49 -10.34
C GLY A 224 -6.24 -16.26 -10.35
N GLN A 225 -5.22 -15.71 -9.70
CA GLN A 225 -3.92 -16.38 -9.50
C GLN A 225 -4.11 -17.59 -8.58
N PRO A 226 -3.62 -18.82 -8.97
CA PRO A 226 -3.77 -20.04 -8.19
C PRO A 226 -2.90 -20.05 -6.92
#